data_24f37b1e9b7d85992fbb34076488768a
#
_entry.id   24f37b1e9b7d85992fbb34076488768a
#
_cell.length_a   1.000
_cell.length_b   1.000
_cell.length_c   1.000
_cell.angle_alpha   90.00
_cell.angle_beta   90.00
_cell.angle_gamma   90.00
#
_symmetry.space_group_name_H-M   'P 1'
#
loop_
_entity.id
_entity.type
_entity.pdbx_description
1 polymer ?
#
loop_
_entity_poly.entity_id
_entity_poly.type
_entity_poly.pdbx_seq_one_letter_code
_entity_poly.pdbx_strand_id
1 'polypeptide(L)'
;MIEVVVDDLAFIQADAILRPADDALAPITPAAARLDQQAGPRFAALCKVSTPLDAGAAVVTGGGDLTAPLVVHVVLQDQGRTPMGRDTIRRALQSAWQRAADWSLEHVAAPPIGAGPGRLSLEEAVVR
;
A
#
# COMPACT_ATOMS: atom_id res chain seq x y z
N MET A 1 17.67 -3.72 -3.30
CA MET A 1 17.92 -2.62 -4.25
C MET A 1 16.61 -1.92 -4.60
N ILE A 2 16.63 -0.61 -4.67
CA ILE A 2 15.48 0.18 -5.10
C ILE A 2 15.69 0.60 -6.56
N GLU A 3 14.69 0.36 -7.38
CA GLU A 3 14.68 0.75 -8.77
C GLU A 3 13.48 1.67 -9.02
N VAL A 4 13.70 2.82 -9.64
CA VAL A 4 12.63 3.77 -9.97
C VAL A 4 12.24 3.55 -11.43
N VAL A 5 10.97 3.23 -11.66
CA VAL A 5 10.45 2.96 -13.00
C VAL A 5 9.19 3.79 -13.24
N VAL A 6 8.88 4.05 -14.51
CA VAL A 6 7.61 4.63 -14.93
C VAL A 6 6.76 3.50 -15.49
N ASP A 7 5.78 3.05 -14.71
CA ASP A 7 4.97 1.89 -15.07
C ASP A 7 3.60 1.98 -14.39
N ASP A 8 2.66 1.17 -14.86
CA ASP A 8 1.33 1.05 -14.26
C ASP A 8 1.35 -0.08 -13.23
N LEU A 9 1.09 0.24 -11.97
CA LEU A 9 1.10 -0.74 -10.88
C LEU A 9 0.13 -1.89 -11.12
N ALA A 10 -0.97 -1.65 -11.83
CA ALA A 10 -1.95 -2.70 -12.10
C ALA A 10 -1.39 -3.83 -12.98
N PHE A 11 -0.36 -3.55 -13.76
CA PHE A 11 0.21 -4.49 -14.74
C PHE A 11 1.67 -4.82 -14.48
N ILE A 12 2.27 -4.26 -13.42
CA ILE A 12 3.68 -4.49 -13.14
C ILE A 12 3.91 -5.93 -12.65
N GLN A 13 5.00 -6.53 -13.09
CA GLN A 13 5.42 -7.85 -12.63
C GLN A 13 6.22 -7.71 -11.35
N ALA A 14 5.61 -8.10 -10.25
CA ALA A 14 6.22 -8.09 -8.92
C ALA A 14 5.52 -9.16 -8.09
N ASP A 15 6.10 -9.52 -6.94
CA ASP A 15 5.46 -10.46 -6.03
C ASP A 15 4.28 -9.83 -5.33
N ALA A 16 4.37 -8.55 -5.05
CA ALA A 16 3.31 -7.79 -4.41
C ALA A 16 3.39 -6.31 -4.78
N ILE A 17 2.27 -5.62 -4.60
CA ILE A 17 2.18 -4.17 -4.72
C ILE A 17 1.86 -3.61 -3.35
N LEU A 18 2.58 -2.56 -2.94
CA LEU A 18 2.30 -1.83 -1.71
C LEU A 18 1.22 -0.80 -1.98
N ARG A 19 0.13 -0.84 -1.20
CA ARG A 19 -1.04 -0.01 -1.40
C ARG A 19 -1.34 0.81 -0.15
N PRO A 20 -1.27 2.15 -0.23
CA PRO A 20 -1.68 3.01 0.89
C PRO A 20 -3.20 3.01 1.04
N ALA A 21 -3.66 2.91 2.29
CA ALA A 21 -5.08 2.78 2.60
C ALA A 21 -5.41 3.42 3.95
N ASP A 22 -6.71 3.57 4.24
CA ASP A 22 -7.18 3.92 5.58
C ASP A 22 -7.51 2.66 6.39
N ASP A 23 -8.04 2.85 7.59
CA ASP A 23 -8.34 1.75 8.52
C ASP A 23 -9.49 0.84 8.05
N ALA A 24 -10.25 1.27 7.06
CA ALA A 24 -11.26 0.45 6.39
C ALA A 24 -10.73 -0.13 5.06
N LEU A 25 -9.44 0.01 4.79
CA LEU A 25 -8.76 -0.36 3.55
C LEU A 25 -9.34 0.34 2.31
N ALA A 26 -9.93 1.52 2.51
CA ALA A 26 -10.31 2.37 1.39
C ALA A 26 -9.07 3.06 0.80
N PRO A 27 -9.05 3.34 -0.51
CA PRO A 27 -7.91 4.00 -1.13
C PRO A 27 -7.81 5.45 -0.66
N ILE A 28 -6.58 5.91 -0.39
CA ILE A 28 -6.33 7.28 0.06
C ILE A 28 -5.58 8.12 -0.97
N THR A 29 -5.29 7.56 -2.13
CA THR A 29 -4.64 8.26 -3.24
C THR A 29 -5.36 7.93 -4.54
N PRO A 30 -5.26 8.81 -5.58
CA PRO A 30 -5.80 8.48 -6.89
C PRO A 30 -5.18 7.22 -7.49
N ALA A 31 -3.89 6.99 -7.25
CA ALA A 31 -3.21 5.78 -7.74
C ALA A 31 -3.79 4.53 -7.09
N ALA A 32 -4.07 4.54 -5.79
CA ALA A 32 -4.69 3.42 -5.10
C ALA A 32 -6.11 3.18 -5.59
N ALA A 33 -6.90 4.23 -5.82
CA ALA A 33 -8.24 4.11 -6.36
C ALA A 33 -8.24 3.47 -7.75
N ARG A 34 -7.32 3.87 -8.61
CA ARG A 34 -7.14 3.29 -9.93
C ARG A 34 -6.76 1.81 -9.85
N LEU A 35 -5.86 1.48 -8.94
CA LEU A 35 -5.44 0.11 -8.69
C LEU A 35 -6.63 -0.76 -8.30
N ASP A 36 -7.49 -0.26 -7.41
CA ASP A 36 -8.67 -0.98 -6.95
C ASP A 36 -9.64 -1.27 -8.11
N GLN A 37 -9.82 -0.34 -9.03
CA GLN A 37 -10.66 -0.56 -10.21
C GLN A 37 -10.12 -1.70 -11.07
N GLN A 38 -8.83 -1.77 -11.26
CA GLN A 38 -8.18 -2.82 -12.05
C GLN A 38 -8.18 -4.16 -11.33
N ALA A 39 -8.10 -4.15 -10.00
CA ALA A 39 -8.11 -5.37 -9.20
C ALA A 39 -9.47 -6.07 -9.17
N GLY A 40 -10.57 -5.33 -9.33
CA GLY A 40 -11.89 -5.88 -9.47
C GLY A 40 -12.64 -6.19 -8.18
N PRO A 41 -13.88 -6.74 -8.27
CA PRO A 41 -14.75 -6.92 -7.10
C PRO A 41 -14.25 -7.95 -6.09
N ARG A 42 -13.51 -8.96 -6.52
CA ARG A 42 -12.91 -9.95 -5.62
C ARG A 42 -11.95 -9.30 -4.64
N PHE A 43 -11.13 -8.38 -5.15
CA PHE A 43 -10.20 -7.61 -4.33
C PHE A 43 -10.96 -6.76 -3.31
N ALA A 44 -12.04 -6.09 -3.73
CA ALA A 44 -12.88 -5.29 -2.83
C ALA A 44 -13.46 -6.15 -1.70
N ALA A 45 -13.88 -7.37 -1.99
CA ALA A 45 -14.40 -8.29 -0.99
C ALA A 45 -13.31 -8.69 0.03
N LEU A 46 -12.08 -8.94 -0.45
CA LEU A 46 -10.96 -9.27 0.42
C LEU A 46 -10.61 -8.12 1.37
N CYS A 47 -10.68 -6.88 0.89
CA CYS A 47 -10.45 -5.71 1.74
C CYS A 47 -11.46 -5.61 2.87
N LYS A 48 -12.73 -5.92 2.60
CA LYS A 48 -13.79 -5.84 3.62
C LYS A 48 -13.60 -6.80 4.78
N VAL A 49 -13.10 -8.02 4.52
CA VAL A 49 -12.93 -9.01 5.59
C VAL A 49 -11.69 -8.74 6.45
N SER A 50 -10.80 -7.87 6.01
CA SER A 50 -9.57 -7.57 6.74
C SER A 50 -9.69 -6.38 7.69
N THR A 51 -10.85 -5.71 7.74
CA THR A 51 -11.05 -4.50 8.53
C THR A 51 -11.85 -4.76 9.81
N PRO A 52 -11.78 -3.84 10.81
CA PRO A 52 -10.97 -2.63 10.84
C PRO A 52 -9.53 -2.87 11.24
N LEU A 53 -8.64 -1.92 10.90
CA LEU A 53 -7.22 -1.99 11.20
C LEU A 53 -6.74 -0.68 11.82
N ASP A 54 -5.66 -0.74 12.59
CA ASP A 54 -5.06 0.47 13.18
C ASP A 54 -4.12 1.16 12.20
N ALA A 55 -4.05 2.49 12.29
CA ALA A 55 -3.04 3.25 11.54
C ALA A 55 -1.63 2.77 11.94
N GLY A 56 -0.79 2.56 10.97
CA GLY A 56 0.54 1.99 11.18
C GLY A 56 0.60 0.47 10.97
N ALA A 57 -0.54 -0.19 10.75
CA ALA A 57 -0.58 -1.62 10.48
C ALA A 57 -0.34 -1.91 8.99
N ALA A 58 -0.03 -3.17 8.70
CA ALA A 58 0.04 -3.66 7.33
C ALA A 58 -0.54 -5.07 7.27
N VAL A 59 -1.22 -5.37 6.17
CA VAL A 59 -1.85 -6.67 5.95
C VAL A 59 -1.69 -7.07 4.49
N VAL A 60 -1.59 -8.38 4.25
CA VAL A 60 -1.45 -8.93 2.90
C VAL A 60 -2.77 -9.57 2.47
N THR A 61 -3.21 -9.25 1.25
CA THR A 61 -4.35 -9.92 0.61
C THR A 61 -3.94 -10.38 -0.79
N GLY A 62 -4.80 -11.18 -1.41
CA GLY A 62 -4.65 -11.48 -2.83
C GLY A 62 -4.87 -10.23 -3.67
N GLY A 63 -4.28 -10.20 -4.86
CA GLY A 63 -4.32 -9.07 -5.78
C GLY A 63 -5.52 -9.02 -6.71
N GLY A 64 -6.45 -9.98 -6.61
CA GLY A 64 -7.59 -10.03 -7.55
C GLY A 64 -7.12 -10.18 -8.98
N ASP A 65 -7.54 -9.27 -9.84
CA ASP A 65 -7.20 -9.29 -11.28
C ASP A 65 -5.89 -8.56 -11.61
N LEU A 66 -5.15 -8.09 -10.61
CA LEU A 66 -3.84 -7.47 -10.83
C LEU A 66 -2.83 -8.48 -11.34
N THR A 67 -1.81 -8.01 -12.07
CA THR A 67 -0.70 -8.87 -12.49
C THR A 67 0.08 -9.41 -11.29
N ALA A 68 0.34 -8.57 -10.29
CA ALA A 68 0.96 -9.03 -9.05
C ALA A 68 -0.03 -9.90 -8.26
N PRO A 69 0.39 -11.06 -7.74
CA PRO A 69 -0.52 -11.96 -7.04
C PRO A 69 -0.95 -11.48 -5.66
N LEU A 70 -0.19 -10.58 -5.03
CA LEU A 70 -0.45 -10.13 -3.67
C LEU A 70 -0.44 -8.61 -3.58
N VAL A 71 -1.12 -8.08 -2.57
CA VAL A 71 -1.10 -6.65 -2.23
C VAL A 71 -0.77 -6.53 -0.75
N VAL A 72 0.21 -5.69 -0.43
CA VAL A 72 0.54 -5.32 0.94
C VAL A 72 -0.13 -3.97 1.22
N HIS A 73 -1.19 -3.98 2.00
CA HIS A 73 -1.89 -2.76 2.39
C HIS A 73 -1.18 -2.11 3.56
N VAL A 74 -0.89 -0.82 3.45
CA VAL A 74 -0.32 -0.05 4.56
C VAL A 74 -1.35 0.96 5.03
N VAL A 75 -1.70 0.90 6.31
CA VAL A 75 -2.74 1.74 6.88
C VAL A 75 -2.10 3.03 7.37
N LEU A 76 -2.35 4.13 6.66
CA LEU A 76 -1.74 5.43 6.93
C LEU A 76 -2.69 6.40 7.62
N GLN A 77 -3.99 6.16 7.57
CA GLN A 77 -5.01 7.05 8.13
C GLN A 77 -6.10 6.24 8.83
N ASP A 78 -6.80 6.89 9.76
CA ASP A 78 -7.95 6.33 10.47
C ASP A 78 -9.23 7.11 10.13
N GLN A 79 -9.54 7.23 8.85
CA GLN A 79 -10.70 7.95 8.30
C GLN A 79 -10.67 9.44 8.64
N GLY A 80 -9.45 10.02 8.65
CA GLY A 80 -9.27 11.45 8.84
C GLY A 80 -9.30 11.91 10.30
N ARG A 81 -9.46 10.99 11.27
CA ARG A 81 -9.44 11.35 12.69
C ARG A 81 -8.04 11.75 13.16
N THR A 82 -7.02 11.07 12.64
CA THR A 82 -5.63 11.38 12.95
C THR A 82 -4.90 11.77 11.67
N PRO A 83 -4.26 12.94 11.61
CA PRO A 83 -3.49 13.32 10.42
C PRO A 83 -2.39 12.30 10.14
N MET A 84 -2.16 12.04 8.85
CA MET A 84 -1.06 11.20 8.44
C MET A 84 0.26 11.90 8.74
N GLY A 85 1.02 11.36 9.69
CA GLY A 85 2.28 11.91 10.12
C GLY A 85 3.45 11.03 9.73
N ARG A 86 4.66 11.57 9.89
CA ARG A 86 5.90 10.88 9.57
C ARG A 86 6.05 9.57 10.36
N ASP A 87 5.70 9.58 11.63
CA ASP A 87 5.82 8.38 12.48
C ASP A 87 4.84 7.28 12.08
N THR A 88 3.61 7.65 11.70
CA THR A 88 2.63 6.69 11.22
C THR A 88 3.10 6.03 9.92
N ILE A 89 3.61 6.83 8.98
CA ILE A 89 4.16 6.33 7.72
C ILE A 89 5.32 5.37 8.00
N ARG A 90 6.23 5.75 8.89
CA ARG A 90 7.38 4.91 9.25
C ARG A 90 6.94 3.57 9.82
N ARG A 91 5.99 3.58 10.77
CA ARG A 91 5.47 2.34 11.37
C ARG A 91 4.78 1.46 10.33
N ALA A 92 3.98 2.07 9.45
CA ALA A 92 3.30 1.33 8.40
C ALA A 92 4.28 0.66 7.44
N LEU A 93 5.35 1.37 7.06
CA LEU A 93 6.38 0.80 6.19
C LEU A 93 7.17 -0.30 6.90
N GLN A 94 7.48 -0.14 8.18
CA GLN A 94 8.12 -1.20 8.97
C GLN A 94 7.23 -2.45 9.03
N SER A 95 5.93 -2.25 9.24
CA SER A 95 4.96 -3.35 9.24
C SER A 95 4.88 -4.02 7.87
N ALA A 96 4.93 -3.21 6.80
CA ALA A 96 4.94 -3.74 5.43
C ALA A 96 6.16 -4.61 5.17
N TRP A 97 7.34 -4.17 5.59
CA TRP A 97 8.57 -4.95 5.41
C TRP A 97 8.55 -6.22 6.23
N GLN A 98 7.93 -6.19 7.41
CA GLN A 98 7.74 -7.40 8.20
C GLN A 98 6.82 -8.39 7.47
N ARG A 99 5.74 -7.91 6.87
CA ARG A 99 4.86 -8.77 6.06
C ARG A 99 5.58 -9.32 4.84
N ALA A 100 6.40 -8.49 4.17
CA ALA A 100 7.20 -8.96 3.05
C ALA A 100 8.15 -10.09 3.46
N ALA A 101 8.78 -9.98 4.61
CA ALA A 101 9.63 -11.03 5.15
C ALA A 101 8.83 -12.30 5.49
N ASP A 102 7.68 -12.13 6.15
CA ASP A 102 6.81 -13.25 6.52
C ASP A 102 6.33 -14.06 5.31
N TRP A 103 6.12 -13.39 4.19
CA TRP A 103 5.65 -14.00 2.95
C TRP A 103 6.76 -14.32 1.97
N SER A 104 8.02 -14.08 2.36
CA SER A 104 9.20 -14.31 1.50
C SER A 104 9.13 -13.58 0.16
N LEU A 105 8.64 -12.35 0.17
CA LEU A 105 8.52 -11.54 -1.03
C LEU A 105 9.90 -11.00 -1.45
N GLU A 106 10.26 -11.14 -2.71
CA GLU A 106 11.54 -10.67 -3.24
C GLU A 106 11.39 -9.31 -3.94
N HIS A 107 10.26 -9.08 -4.61
CA HIS A 107 10.01 -7.87 -5.37
C HIS A 107 8.68 -7.25 -4.96
N VAL A 108 8.75 -6.05 -4.40
CA VAL A 108 7.56 -5.29 -4.02
C VAL A 108 7.59 -3.97 -4.79
N ALA A 109 6.56 -3.73 -5.58
CA ALA A 109 6.39 -2.47 -6.29
C ALA A 109 5.58 -1.51 -5.43
N ALA A 110 6.01 -0.25 -5.36
CA ALA A 110 5.35 0.74 -4.51
C ALA A 110 5.27 2.10 -5.19
N PRO A 111 4.15 2.83 -5.03
CA PRO A 111 4.11 4.24 -5.39
C PRO A 111 4.88 5.06 -4.34
N PRO A 112 5.28 6.30 -4.65
CA PRO A 112 5.79 7.21 -3.63
C PRO A 112 4.73 7.43 -2.55
N ILE A 113 5.11 7.25 -1.28
CA ILE A 113 4.20 7.34 -0.15
C ILE A 113 4.48 8.58 0.67
N GLY A 114 3.41 9.35 0.96
CA GLY A 114 3.52 10.54 1.79
C GLY A 114 4.04 11.77 1.05
N ALA A 115 4.24 11.71 -0.27
CA ALA A 115 4.63 12.85 -1.07
C ALA A 115 3.43 13.78 -1.30
N GLY A 116 3.71 15.08 -1.43
CA GLY A 116 2.69 16.08 -1.70
C GLY A 116 2.72 17.24 -0.72
N PRO A 117 1.89 18.27 -0.90
CA PRO A 117 1.86 19.42 0.00
C PRO A 117 1.58 19.01 1.44
N GLY A 118 2.40 19.51 2.38
CA GLY A 118 2.24 19.23 3.80
C GLY A 118 2.63 17.82 4.23
N ARG A 119 3.22 17.03 3.34
CA ARG A 119 3.63 15.66 3.60
C ARG A 119 5.15 15.51 3.43
N LEU A 120 5.63 14.26 3.41
CA LEU A 120 7.05 13.98 3.21
C LEU A 120 7.49 14.42 1.82
N SER A 121 8.74 14.83 1.68
CA SER A 121 9.33 15.06 0.37
C SER A 121 9.40 13.75 -0.41
N LEU A 122 9.60 13.83 -1.72
CA LEU A 122 9.70 12.64 -2.55
C LEU A 122 10.86 11.73 -2.12
N GLU A 123 11.99 12.32 -1.72
CA GLU A 123 13.12 11.53 -1.22
C GLU A 123 12.79 10.80 0.08
N GLU A 124 12.04 11.44 0.98
CA GLU A 124 11.63 10.82 2.23
C GLU A 124 10.58 9.73 2.02
N ALA A 125 9.79 9.85 0.97
CA ALA A 125 8.70 8.92 0.67
C ALA A 125 9.16 7.68 -0.10
N VAL A 126 10.40 7.63 -0.57
CA VAL A 126 10.91 6.47 -1.31
C VAL A 126 10.99 5.26 -0.37
N VAL A 127 10.42 4.15 -0.82
CA VAL A 127 10.40 2.89 -0.06
C VAL A 127 11.75 2.20 -0.20
N ARG A 128 12.30 1.76 0.89
CA ARG A 128 13.61 1.10 0.93
C ARG A 128 13.52 -0.34 1.44
#